data_197aff05be74274520439a148031fadb
#
_entry.id   197aff05be74274520439a148031fadb
#
_cell.length_a   1.000
_cell.length_b   1.000
_cell.length_c   1.000
_cell.angle_alpha   90.00
_cell.angle_beta   90.00
_cell.angle_gamma   90.00
#
_symmetry.space_group_name_H-M   'P 1'
#
loop_
_entity.id
_entity.type
_entity.pdbx_description
1 polymer ?
#
loop_
_entity_poly.entity_id
_entity_poly.type
_entity_poly.pdbx_seq_one_letter_code
_entity_poly.pdbx_strand_id
1 'polypeptide(L)'
;MNIFVISPILPPEGEDYREKYRRRDCAQVPAEFSFAYIDKGPRFIQNAYDDACAAPDMIRKIQEAERKGYDAAVINCSADTALRACREAVSIPVIGPSECSMLYASQLVDSFAVLTFARRINSRFRRIAHELGLSHRLAAVESVEMDFDDISNGQDQVVDRLYETISGLHSRTGCDGYILGCTDFEDVAPQLSQRLSDGGLEVVLFKPYEIAAWHAYITVKMGLRQGCSSYPKPLFPISE
;
A
#
# COMPACT_ATOMS: atom_id res chain seq x y z
N MET A 1 12.04 4.52 -17.81
CA MET A 1 11.72 3.51 -16.78
C MET A 1 10.23 3.42 -16.68
N ASN A 2 9.67 2.22 -16.88
CA ASN A 2 8.24 1.98 -16.89
C ASN A 2 7.83 1.15 -15.68
N ILE A 3 6.98 1.68 -14.83
CA ILE A 3 6.51 1.03 -13.61
C ILE A 3 5.03 0.66 -13.78
N PHE A 4 4.69 -0.60 -13.57
CA PHE A 4 3.33 -1.10 -13.61
C PHE A 4 2.69 -1.04 -12.23
N VAL A 5 1.53 -0.43 -12.12
CA VAL A 5 0.76 -0.32 -10.88
C VAL A 5 -0.52 -1.13 -11.01
N ILE A 6 -0.75 -2.03 -10.07
CA ILE A 6 -1.92 -2.89 -10.07
C ILE A 6 -2.75 -2.78 -8.80
N SER A 7 -4.03 -2.50 -8.95
CA SER A 7 -5.02 -2.55 -7.88
C SER A 7 -5.65 -3.94 -7.81
N PRO A 8 -5.66 -4.59 -6.63
CA PRO A 8 -6.16 -5.97 -6.44
C PRO A 8 -7.69 -6.05 -6.30
N ILE A 9 -8.40 -5.08 -6.87
CA ILE A 9 -9.85 -4.98 -6.81
C ILE A 9 -10.42 -4.80 -8.21
N LEU A 10 -11.70 -5.10 -8.40
CA LEU A 10 -12.42 -4.76 -9.62
C LEU A 10 -12.53 -3.24 -9.78
N PRO A 11 -12.49 -2.71 -11.02
CA PRO A 11 -12.66 -1.28 -11.23
C PRO A 11 -14.02 -0.84 -10.68
N PRO A 12 -14.07 0.26 -9.92
CA PRO A 12 -15.34 0.83 -9.46
C PRO A 12 -16.19 1.30 -10.63
N GLU A 13 -17.51 1.24 -10.47
CA GLU A 13 -18.44 1.67 -11.48
C GLU A 13 -18.44 3.21 -11.61
N GLY A 14 -18.28 3.73 -12.81
CA GLY A 14 -18.51 5.13 -13.14
C GLY A 14 -17.33 6.08 -12.96
N GLU A 15 -16.16 5.67 -12.48
CA GLU A 15 -15.00 6.53 -12.36
C GLU A 15 -13.83 6.10 -13.26
N ASP A 16 -13.16 7.06 -13.90
CA ASP A 16 -11.84 6.81 -14.51
C ASP A 16 -10.74 6.91 -13.45
N TYR A 17 -10.61 5.82 -12.69
CA TYR A 17 -9.57 5.71 -11.65
C TYR A 17 -8.14 5.81 -12.19
N ARG A 18 -7.93 5.62 -13.49
CA ARG A 18 -6.63 5.85 -14.12
C ARG A 18 -6.22 7.31 -13.97
N GLU A 19 -7.18 8.22 -14.10
CA GLU A 19 -6.95 9.65 -13.90
C GLU A 19 -6.68 9.98 -12.41
N LYS A 20 -7.42 9.38 -11.47
CA LYS A 20 -7.20 9.54 -10.03
C LYS A 20 -5.77 9.15 -9.63
N TYR A 21 -5.32 7.97 -10.03
CA TYR A 21 -3.98 7.50 -9.66
C TYR A 21 -2.87 8.17 -10.46
N ARG A 22 -3.13 8.67 -11.66
CA ARG A 22 -2.18 9.48 -12.41
C ARG A 22 -1.89 10.82 -11.75
N ARG A 23 -2.85 11.41 -11.04
CA ARG A 23 -2.71 12.67 -10.30
C ARG A 23 -2.07 12.51 -8.93
N ARG A 24 -2.04 11.29 -8.36
CA ARG A 24 -1.35 11.05 -7.11
C ARG A 24 0.16 11.27 -7.27
N ASP A 25 0.81 11.60 -6.20
CA ASP A 25 2.18 12.09 -5.99
C ASP A 25 3.33 11.32 -6.69
N CYS A 26 3.02 10.40 -7.61
CA CYS A 26 4.00 9.84 -8.54
C CYS A 26 4.57 10.87 -9.52
N ALA A 27 3.98 12.03 -9.64
CA ALA A 27 4.46 13.10 -10.53
C ALA A 27 5.90 13.57 -10.22
N GLN A 28 6.38 13.33 -9.00
CA GLN A 28 7.76 13.64 -8.60
C GLN A 28 8.75 12.49 -8.86
N VAL A 29 8.26 11.26 -9.02
CA VAL A 29 9.09 10.10 -9.33
C VAL A 29 9.46 10.13 -10.82
N PRO A 30 10.73 10.17 -11.22
CA PRO A 30 11.14 10.29 -12.63
C PRO A 30 10.97 8.95 -13.39
N ALA A 31 9.74 8.45 -13.48
CA ALA A 31 9.36 7.22 -14.16
C ALA A 31 7.96 7.37 -14.80
N GLU A 32 7.69 6.55 -15.80
CA GLU A 32 6.37 6.42 -16.40
C GLU A 32 5.55 5.35 -15.67
N PHE A 33 4.36 5.71 -15.23
CA PHE A 33 3.46 4.81 -14.52
C PHE A 33 2.27 4.39 -15.37
N SER A 34 1.98 3.09 -15.40
CA SER A 34 0.78 2.54 -16.04
C SER A 34 -0.06 1.81 -15.01
N PHE A 35 -1.36 2.05 -15.01
CA PHE A 35 -2.29 1.56 -14.00
C PHE A 35 -3.24 0.51 -14.55
N ALA A 36 -3.51 -0.52 -13.75
CA ALA A 36 -4.50 -1.54 -14.06
C ALA A 36 -5.24 -2.02 -12.79
N TYR A 37 -6.41 -2.57 -13.01
CA TYR A 37 -7.19 -3.34 -12.05
C TYR A 37 -7.17 -4.81 -12.40
N ILE A 38 -7.53 -5.67 -11.48
CA ILE A 38 -7.86 -7.06 -11.81
C ILE A 38 -9.16 -7.11 -12.63
N ASP A 39 -9.27 -8.12 -13.49
CA ASP A 39 -10.48 -8.38 -14.30
C ASP A 39 -11.46 -9.30 -13.57
N LYS A 40 -10.93 -10.13 -12.64
CA LYS A 40 -11.68 -11.11 -11.84
C LYS A 40 -11.19 -11.09 -10.41
N GLY A 41 -12.09 -10.95 -9.46
CA GLY A 41 -11.76 -10.96 -8.03
C GLY A 41 -12.74 -10.12 -7.20
N PRO A 42 -12.32 -9.71 -6.01
CA PRO A 42 -13.15 -8.95 -5.09
C PRO A 42 -13.30 -7.48 -5.48
N ARG A 43 -14.36 -6.83 -4.98
CA ARG A 43 -14.53 -5.37 -5.04
C ARG A 43 -13.66 -4.63 -4.02
N PHE A 44 -13.30 -5.27 -2.91
CA PHE A 44 -12.50 -4.71 -1.82
C PHE A 44 -11.63 -5.79 -1.20
N ILE A 45 -10.47 -5.40 -0.64
CA ILE A 45 -9.61 -6.29 0.13
C ILE A 45 -9.83 -5.99 1.62
N GLN A 46 -10.58 -6.86 2.30
CA GLN A 46 -10.93 -6.69 3.71
C GLN A 46 -10.43 -7.82 4.61
N ASN A 47 -10.01 -8.93 4.02
CA ASN A 47 -9.60 -10.13 4.74
C ASN A 47 -8.73 -11.04 3.86
N ALA A 48 -8.28 -12.19 4.42
CA ALA A 48 -7.46 -13.14 3.70
C ALA A 48 -8.19 -13.89 2.57
N TYR A 49 -9.51 -14.00 2.63
CA TYR A 49 -10.30 -14.60 1.55
C TYR A 49 -10.27 -13.71 0.31
N ASP A 50 -10.49 -12.41 0.48
CA ASP A 50 -10.42 -11.44 -0.62
C ASP A 50 -9.03 -11.41 -1.24
N ASP A 51 -7.97 -11.44 -0.40
CA ASP A 51 -6.57 -11.53 -0.81
C ASP A 51 -6.34 -12.77 -1.70
N ALA A 52 -6.81 -13.94 -1.27
CA ALA A 52 -6.70 -15.18 -2.02
C ALA A 52 -7.47 -15.16 -3.35
N CYS A 53 -8.66 -14.53 -3.38
CA CYS A 53 -9.46 -14.40 -4.60
C CYS A 53 -8.87 -13.42 -5.62
N ALA A 54 -8.11 -12.41 -5.17
CA ALA A 54 -7.44 -11.46 -6.05
C ALA A 54 -6.14 -12.03 -6.64
N ALA A 55 -5.46 -12.92 -5.93
CA ALA A 55 -4.11 -13.39 -6.24
C ALA A 55 -3.95 -13.96 -7.67
N PRO A 56 -4.83 -14.81 -8.20
CA PRO A 56 -4.64 -15.39 -9.53
C PRO A 56 -4.56 -14.33 -10.63
N ASP A 57 -5.44 -13.35 -10.61
CA ASP A 57 -5.46 -12.31 -11.65
C ASP A 57 -4.34 -11.28 -11.46
N MET A 58 -3.97 -10.98 -10.21
CA MET A 58 -2.78 -10.20 -9.87
C MET A 58 -1.51 -10.80 -10.48
N ILE A 59 -1.30 -12.11 -10.25
CA ILE A 59 -0.14 -12.83 -10.78
C ILE A 59 -0.12 -12.77 -12.31
N ARG A 60 -1.24 -13.08 -12.96
CA ARG A 60 -1.38 -13.04 -14.42
C ARG A 60 -1.00 -11.67 -14.99
N LYS A 61 -1.56 -10.58 -14.44
CA LYS A 61 -1.30 -9.21 -14.90
C LYS A 61 0.14 -8.75 -14.66
N ILE A 62 0.75 -9.15 -13.56
CA ILE A 62 2.16 -8.82 -13.29
C ILE A 62 3.09 -9.61 -14.22
N GLN A 63 2.79 -10.86 -14.52
CA GLN A 63 3.52 -11.61 -15.55
C GLN A 63 3.38 -10.99 -16.96
N GLU A 64 2.18 -10.50 -17.28
CA GLU A 64 1.96 -9.78 -18.53
C GLU A 64 2.75 -8.47 -18.58
N ALA A 65 2.83 -7.72 -17.46
CA ALA A 65 3.64 -6.52 -17.37
C ALA A 65 5.13 -6.82 -17.59
N GLU A 66 5.67 -7.88 -16.98
CA GLU A 66 7.05 -8.32 -17.25
C GLU A 66 7.27 -8.64 -18.74
N ARG A 67 6.36 -9.40 -19.37
CA ARG A 67 6.43 -9.70 -20.81
C ARG A 67 6.38 -8.45 -21.72
N LYS A 68 5.68 -7.40 -21.26
CA LYS A 68 5.59 -6.10 -21.96
C LYS A 68 6.80 -5.20 -21.71
N GLY A 69 7.77 -5.62 -20.91
CA GLY A 69 9.01 -4.89 -20.66
C GLY A 69 8.90 -3.79 -19.61
N TYR A 70 7.98 -3.92 -18.66
CA TYR A 70 8.00 -3.05 -17.47
C TYR A 70 9.21 -3.38 -16.59
N ASP A 71 9.77 -2.33 -15.97
CA ASP A 71 10.98 -2.44 -15.14
C ASP A 71 10.69 -2.87 -13.70
N ALA A 72 9.49 -2.58 -13.20
CA ALA A 72 9.01 -2.97 -11.86
C ALA A 72 7.48 -2.99 -11.81
N ALA A 73 6.93 -3.61 -10.76
CA ALA A 73 5.51 -3.54 -10.43
C ALA A 73 5.29 -3.03 -8.99
N VAL A 74 4.25 -2.22 -8.78
CA VAL A 74 3.81 -1.73 -7.48
C VAL A 74 2.37 -2.23 -7.24
N ILE A 75 2.13 -2.81 -6.07
CA ILE A 75 0.77 -3.19 -5.65
C ILE A 75 0.09 -1.97 -5.04
N ASN A 76 -1.00 -1.51 -5.65
CA ASN A 76 -1.78 -0.39 -5.12
C ASN A 76 -2.81 -0.88 -4.09
N CYS A 77 -2.31 -1.39 -3.00
CA CYS A 77 -3.11 -1.83 -1.86
C CYS A 77 -2.22 -1.98 -0.63
N SER A 78 -2.51 -1.23 0.43
CA SER A 78 -1.73 -1.30 1.68
C SER A 78 -1.82 -2.66 2.40
N ALA A 79 -2.68 -3.58 1.97
CA ALA A 79 -2.64 -4.96 2.46
C ALA A 79 -1.50 -5.81 1.87
N ASP A 80 -0.69 -5.28 0.93
CA ASP A 80 0.34 -6.03 0.20
C ASP A 80 -0.19 -7.34 -0.40
N THR A 81 -1.35 -7.22 -1.08
CA THR A 81 -2.12 -8.34 -1.63
C THR A 81 -1.29 -9.20 -2.57
N ALA A 82 -1.23 -10.50 -2.32
CA ALA A 82 -0.50 -11.49 -3.11
C ALA A 82 1.00 -11.16 -3.35
N LEU A 83 1.62 -10.25 -2.58
CA LEU A 83 2.97 -9.74 -2.81
C LEU A 83 4.00 -10.85 -2.99
N ARG A 84 4.02 -11.84 -2.08
CA ARG A 84 4.98 -12.94 -2.14
C ARG A 84 4.81 -13.78 -3.41
N ALA A 85 3.58 -14.17 -3.73
CA ALA A 85 3.28 -14.96 -4.93
C ALA A 85 3.63 -14.21 -6.22
N CYS A 86 3.38 -12.90 -6.27
CA CYS A 86 3.79 -12.05 -7.39
C CYS A 86 5.31 -11.99 -7.54
N ARG A 87 6.07 -11.89 -6.46
CA ARG A 87 7.55 -11.93 -6.48
C ARG A 87 8.09 -13.28 -6.98
N GLU A 88 7.44 -14.37 -6.64
CA GLU A 88 7.80 -15.70 -7.14
C GLU A 88 7.46 -15.87 -8.63
N ALA A 89 6.44 -15.17 -9.14
CA ALA A 89 5.98 -15.29 -10.52
C ALA A 89 6.85 -14.54 -11.55
N VAL A 90 7.51 -13.42 -11.17
CA VAL A 90 8.27 -12.57 -12.09
C VAL A 90 9.68 -12.27 -11.60
N SER A 91 10.56 -11.80 -12.49
CA SER A 91 11.95 -11.43 -12.17
C SER A 91 12.12 -9.93 -11.91
N ILE A 92 11.19 -9.11 -12.42
CA ILE A 92 11.17 -7.68 -12.13
C ILE A 92 10.80 -7.44 -10.64
N PRO A 93 11.29 -6.35 -10.01
CA PRO A 93 10.90 -5.99 -8.65
C PRO A 93 9.40 -5.84 -8.49
N VAL A 94 8.82 -6.46 -7.44
CA VAL A 94 7.42 -6.26 -7.04
C VAL A 94 7.40 -5.66 -5.65
N ILE A 95 6.80 -4.48 -5.53
CA ILE A 95 6.86 -3.63 -4.35
C ILE A 95 5.51 -3.60 -3.64
N GLY A 96 5.54 -3.90 -2.33
CA GLY A 96 4.40 -3.82 -1.43
C GLY A 96 4.42 -2.52 -0.62
N PRO A 97 3.35 -1.73 -0.62
CA PRO A 97 3.31 -0.44 0.07
C PRO A 97 3.52 -0.52 1.58
N SER A 98 2.89 -1.49 2.26
CA SER A 98 3.03 -1.60 3.72
C SER A 98 4.39 -2.11 4.15
N GLU A 99 4.94 -3.10 3.45
CA GLU A 99 6.30 -3.58 3.70
C GLU A 99 7.29 -2.41 3.62
N CYS A 100 7.26 -1.64 2.53
CA CYS A 100 8.12 -0.48 2.35
C CYS A 100 7.91 0.57 3.44
N SER A 101 6.66 0.93 3.73
CA SER A 101 6.35 2.00 4.68
C SER A 101 6.79 1.66 6.10
N MET A 102 6.60 0.42 6.54
CA MET A 102 7.04 -0.02 7.87
C MET A 102 8.56 -0.01 7.99
N LEU A 103 9.29 -0.40 6.93
CA LEU A 103 10.75 -0.33 6.90
C LEU A 103 11.23 1.12 6.92
N TYR A 104 10.62 2.04 6.16
CA TYR A 104 10.96 3.46 6.22
C TYR A 104 10.62 4.07 7.58
N ALA A 105 9.44 3.79 8.12
CA ALA A 105 9.04 4.27 9.44
C ALA A 105 10.04 3.85 10.52
N SER A 106 10.51 2.61 10.49
CA SER A 106 11.49 2.11 11.47
C SER A 106 12.84 2.83 11.46
N GLN A 107 13.15 3.62 10.42
CA GLN A 107 14.36 4.41 10.31
C GLN A 107 14.19 5.85 10.81
N LEU A 108 12.95 6.35 10.85
CA LEU A 108 12.66 7.76 11.09
C LEU A 108 11.98 8.02 12.43
N VAL A 109 11.33 7.00 13.00
CA VAL A 109 10.62 7.09 14.29
C VAL A 109 10.91 5.86 15.15
N ASP A 110 10.83 5.99 16.47
CA ASP A 110 11.04 4.87 17.40
C ASP A 110 9.86 3.91 17.40
N SER A 111 8.65 4.43 17.21
CA SER A 111 7.44 3.64 17.08
C SER A 111 6.48 4.22 16.05
N PHE A 112 5.70 3.36 15.43
CA PHE A 112 4.70 3.76 14.45
C PHE A 112 3.38 3.03 14.66
N ALA A 113 2.29 3.65 14.21
CA ALA A 113 0.98 3.04 14.15
C ALA A 113 0.50 2.94 12.71
N VAL A 114 -0.38 1.98 12.42
CA VAL A 114 -1.04 1.85 11.11
C VAL A 114 -2.52 2.18 11.28
N LEU A 115 -3.01 3.09 10.44
CA LEU A 115 -4.40 3.53 10.42
C LEU A 115 -5.14 2.82 9.28
N THR A 116 -6.16 2.04 9.61
CA THR A 116 -6.92 1.26 8.64
C THR A 116 -8.36 1.74 8.53
N PHE A 117 -9.05 1.36 7.46
CA PHE A 117 -10.46 1.74 7.27
C PHE A 117 -11.43 0.85 8.07
N ALA A 118 -11.07 -0.42 8.32
CA ALA A 118 -11.93 -1.38 9.00
C ALA A 118 -11.13 -2.35 9.88
N ARG A 119 -11.67 -2.70 11.03
CA ARG A 119 -11.03 -3.56 12.05
C ARG A 119 -10.65 -4.94 11.55
N ARG A 120 -11.41 -5.48 10.61
CA ARG A 120 -11.22 -6.82 10.05
C ARG A 120 -9.90 -6.99 9.30
N ILE A 121 -9.29 -5.90 8.77
CA ILE A 121 -8.01 -5.94 8.09
C ILE A 121 -6.81 -5.77 9.03
N ASN A 122 -7.00 -5.36 10.29
CA ASN A 122 -5.92 -5.02 11.21
C ASN A 122 -4.93 -6.18 11.45
N SER A 123 -5.44 -7.43 11.47
CA SER A 123 -4.59 -8.61 11.65
C SER A 123 -3.55 -8.78 10.54
N ARG A 124 -3.86 -8.30 9.32
CA ARG A 124 -2.94 -8.33 8.18
C ARG A 124 -1.71 -7.46 8.46
N PHE A 125 -1.91 -6.23 8.91
CA PHE A 125 -0.81 -5.31 9.19
C PHE A 125 0.06 -5.77 10.36
N ARG A 126 -0.55 -6.35 11.42
CA ARG A 126 0.22 -6.97 12.51
C ARG A 126 1.10 -8.12 12.02
N ARG A 127 0.59 -8.92 11.07
CA ARG A 127 1.35 -10.01 10.45
C ARG A 127 2.50 -9.49 9.61
N ILE A 128 2.29 -8.46 8.77
CA ILE A 128 3.35 -7.83 7.99
C ILE A 128 4.47 -7.31 8.93
N ALA A 129 4.11 -6.59 9.97
CA ALA A 129 5.09 -6.10 10.96
C ALA A 129 5.85 -7.26 11.64
N HIS A 130 5.17 -8.38 11.93
CA HIS A 130 5.80 -9.57 12.50
C HIS A 130 6.80 -10.22 11.53
N GLU A 131 6.41 -10.40 10.28
CA GLU A 131 7.25 -10.98 9.22
C GLU A 131 8.50 -10.14 8.96
N LEU A 132 8.40 -8.80 9.13
CA LEU A 132 9.52 -7.86 9.04
C LEU A 132 10.37 -7.77 10.33
N GLY A 133 9.98 -8.44 11.41
CA GLY A 133 10.66 -8.31 12.71
C GLY A 133 10.40 -6.97 13.41
N LEU A 134 9.37 -6.23 13.00
CA LEU A 134 9.05 -4.88 13.49
C LEU A 134 7.90 -4.84 14.51
N SER A 135 7.46 -6.00 15.05
CA SER A 135 6.35 -6.05 16.03
C SER A 135 6.60 -5.17 17.26
N HIS A 136 7.85 -5.01 17.68
CA HIS A 136 8.24 -4.18 18.83
C HIS A 136 8.22 -2.68 18.53
N ARG A 137 8.19 -2.29 17.26
CA ARG A 137 8.07 -0.90 16.78
C ARG A 137 6.62 -0.52 16.48
N LEU A 138 5.74 -1.50 16.31
CA LEU A 138 4.32 -1.29 15.99
C LEU A 138 3.55 -0.96 17.27
N ALA A 139 3.30 0.32 17.53
CA ALA A 139 2.56 0.79 18.68
C ALA A 139 1.08 0.38 18.64
N ALA A 140 0.46 0.48 17.46
CA ALA A 140 -0.95 0.10 17.26
C ALA A 140 -1.26 -0.20 15.78
N VAL A 141 -2.33 -0.95 15.55
CA VAL A 141 -3.09 -0.95 14.31
C VAL A 141 -4.52 -0.60 14.69
N GLU A 142 -4.96 0.58 14.29
CA GLU A 142 -6.25 1.16 14.66
C GLU A 142 -7.08 1.44 13.41
N SER A 143 -8.41 1.28 13.50
CA SER A 143 -9.27 1.54 12.36
C SER A 143 -10.18 2.73 12.63
N VAL A 144 -10.43 3.52 11.56
CA VAL A 144 -11.35 4.66 11.61
C VAL A 144 -12.82 4.24 11.45
N GLU A 145 -13.08 2.94 11.21
CA GLU A 145 -14.42 2.35 11.04
C GLU A 145 -15.27 3.14 10.04
N MET A 146 -14.79 3.22 8.80
CA MET A 146 -15.51 3.86 7.69
C MET A 146 -15.77 2.86 6.58
N ASP A 147 -16.90 3.00 5.90
CA ASP A 147 -17.17 2.27 4.68
C ASP A 147 -16.35 2.86 3.51
N PHE A 148 -16.07 2.03 2.51
CA PHE A 148 -15.23 2.44 1.39
C PHE A 148 -15.85 3.58 0.57
N ASP A 149 -17.17 3.58 0.41
CA ASP A 149 -17.89 4.64 -0.29
C ASP A 149 -17.77 5.98 0.44
N ASP A 150 -17.75 5.98 1.78
CA ASP A 150 -17.54 7.16 2.60
C ASP A 150 -16.11 7.71 2.45
N ILE A 151 -15.11 6.82 2.33
CA ILE A 151 -13.71 7.22 2.10
C ILE A 151 -13.57 7.93 0.75
N SER A 152 -14.25 7.44 -0.26
CA SER A 152 -14.17 8.00 -1.62
C SER A 152 -14.90 9.34 -1.77
N ASN A 153 -15.98 9.55 -1.03
CA ASN A 153 -16.89 10.70 -1.20
C ASN A 153 -16.89 11.70 -0.05
N GLY A 154 -16.31 11.34 1.10
CA GLY A 154 -16.39 12.13 2.35
C GLY A 154 -15.02 12.60 2.86
N GLN A 155 -14.23 13.29 2.03
CA GLN A 155 -12.86 13.71 2.38
C GLN A 155 -12.73 14.39 3.74
N ASP A 156 -13.61 15.34 4.07
CA ASP A 156 -13.58 16.05 5.37
C ASP A 156 -13.82 15.08 6.54
N GLN A 157 -14.75 14.13 6.40
CA GLN A 157 -15.02 13.12 7.42
C GLN A 157 -13.83 12.18 7.62
N VAL A 158 -13.13 11.83 6.54
CA VAL A 158 -11.91 11.01 6.59
C VAL A 158 -10.82 11.75 7.37
N VAL A 159 -10.61 13.04 7.08
CA VAL A 159 -9.66 13.88 7.82
C VAL A 159 -10.00 13.94 9.30
N ASP A 160 -11.27 14.16 9.65
CA ASP A 160 -11.72 14.23 11.03
C ASP A 160 -11.48 12.93 11.78
N ARG A 161 -11.85 11.80 11.21
CA ARG A 161 -11.65 10.48 11.81
C ARG A 161 -10.18 10.13 11.98
N LEU A 162 -9.36 10.41 10.97
CA LEU A 162 -7.92 10.18 11.05
C LEU A 162 -7.28 11.07 12.13
N TYR A 163 -7.65 12.36 12.18
CA TYR A 163 -7.16 13.29 13.19
C TYR A 163 -7.51 12.84 14.62
N GLU A 164 -8.78 12.48 14.88
CA GLU A 164 -9.23 11.98 16.18
C GLU A 164 -8.47 10.71 16.60
N THR A 165 -8.28 9.78 15.64
CA THR A 165 -7.58 8.52 15.88
C THR A 165 -6.11 8.77 16.19
N ILE A 166 -5.42 9.62 15.42
CA ILE A 166 -4.02 10.00 15.65
C ILE A 166 -3.86 10.68 17.01
N SER A 167 -4.68 11.69 17.30
CA SER A 167 -4.62 12.44 18.56
C SER A 167 -4.81 11.53 19.77
N GLY A 168 -5.77 10.62 19.70
CA GLY A 168 -6.01 9.63 20.74
C GLY A 168 -4.88 8.63 20.89
N LEU A 169 -4.30 8.14 19.80
CA LEU A 169 -3.14 7.23 19.83
C LEU A 169 -1.90 7.93 20.36
N HIS A 170 -1.59 9.13 19.87
CA HIS A 170 -0.45 9.92 20.34
C HIS A 170 -0.50 10.12 21.85
N SER A 171 -1.65 10.55 22.37
CA SER A 171 -1.83 10.77 23.81
C SER A 171 -1.65 9.51 24.66
N ARG A 172 -2.02 8.34 24.13
CA ARG A 172 -1.93 7.07 24.90
C ARG A 172 -0.58 6.39 24.78
N THR A 173 0.11 6.53 23.66
CA THR A 173 1.29 5.72 23.32
C THR A 173 2.56 6.52 23.16
N GLY A 174 2.48 7.84 22.97
CA GLY A 174 3.61 8.68 22.58
C GLY A 174 4.15 8.37 21.16
N CYS A 175 3.40 7.60 20.36
CA CYS A 175 3.78 7.27 19.00
C CYS A 175 3.73 8.53 18.12
N ASP A 176 4.77 8.76 17.33
CA ASP A 176 4.93 9.92 16.44
C ASP A 176 4.94 9.58 14.95
N GLY A 177 4.93 8.30 14.58
CA GLY A 177 4.84 7.83 13.21
C GLY A 177 3.48 7.19 12.87
N TYR A 178 2.83 7.63 11.78
CA TYR A 178 1.53 7.10 11.36
C TYR A 178 1.53 6.70 9.89
N ILE A 179 1.30 5.41 9.63
CA ILE A 179 1.20 4.85 8.28
C ILE A 179 -0.27 4.84 7.87
N LEU A 180 -0.59 5.46 6.74
CA LEU A 180 -1.92 5.48 6.16
C LEU A 180 -2.25 4.11 5.53
N GLY A 181 -2.84 3.20 6.30
CA GLY A 181 -3.09 1.79 5.93
C GLY A 181 -4.19 1.58 4.88
N CYS A 182 -4.57 2.61 4.17
CA CYS A 182 -5.34 2.59 2.94
C CYS A 182 -4.72 3.57 1.95
N THR A 183 -4.49 3.15 0.71
CA THR A 183 -3.92 4.03 -0.31
C THR A 183 -4.83 5.21 -0.64
N ASP A 184 -6.14 5.10 -0.43
CA ASP A 184 -7.08 6.20 -0.61
C ASP A 184 -7.00 7.28 0.49
N PHE A 185 -6.45 6.97 1.67
CA PHE A 185 -6.18 7.99 2.69
C PHE A 185 -5.08 8.98 2.27
N GLU A 186 -4.27 8.65 1.28
CA GLU A 186 -3.23 9.55 0.77
C GLU A 186 -3.82 10.78 0.07
N ASP A 187 -5.05 10.69 -0.44
CA ASP A 187 -5.73 11.82 -1.08
C ASP A 187 -6.03 12.95 -0.08
N VAL A 188 -6.22 12.64 1.19
CA VAL A 188 -6.48 13.62 2.26
C VAL A 188 -5.25 13.94 3.11
N ALA A 189 -4.10 13.34 2.81
CA ALA A 189 -2.88 13.53 3.60
C ALA A 189 -2.46 15.02 3.74
N PRO A 190 -2.57 15.89 2.71
CA PRO A 190 -2.24 17.30 2.87
C PRO A 190 -3.13 18.02 3.89
N GLN A 191 -4.46 17.81 3.82
CA GLN A 191 -5.43 18.39 4.75
C GLN A 191 -5.23 17.84 6.17
N LEU A 192 -4.97 16.56 6.29
CA LEU A 192 -4.68 15.90 7.57
C LEU A 192 -3.40 16.47 8.19
N SER A 193 -2.32 16.63 7.42
CA SER A 193 -1.06 17.22 7.89
C SER A 193 -1.27 18.63 8.41
N GLN A 194 -2.02 19.46 7.69
CA GLN A 194 -2.34 20.83 8.13
C GLN A 194 -3.13 20.82 9.44
N ARG A 195 -4.16 20.00 9.54
CA ARG A 195 -4.99 19.89 10.74
C ARG A 195 -4.22 19.40 11.96
N LEU A 196 -3.30 18.44 11.79
CA LEU A 196 -2.42 17.98 12.86
C LEU A 196 -1.50 19.09 13.35
N SER A 197 -0.89 19.86 12.44
CA SER A 197 -0.06 21.00 12.76
C SER A 197 -0.85 22.09 13.49
N ASP A 198 -2.05 22.43 13.02
CA ASP A 198 -2.93 23.43 13.66
C ASP A 198 -3.36 22.98 15.07
N GLY A 199 -3.47 21.67 15.29
CA GLY A 199 -3.73 21.04 16.59
C GLY A 199 -2.49 20.88 17.50
N GLY A 200 -1.31 21.34 17.03
CA GLY A 200 -0.05 21.25 17.79
C GLY A 200 0.54 19.83 17.86
N LEU A 201 0.15 18.95 16.94
CA LEU A 201 0.67 17.57 16.84
C LEU A 201 1.76 17.50 15.76
N GLU A 202 3.01 17.44 16.19
CA GLU A 202 4.16 17.23 15.29
C GLU A 202 4.39 15.71 15.13
N VAL A 203 3.80 15.12 14.08
CA VAL A 203 3.90 13.69 13.78
C VAL A 203 4.30 13.45 12.34
N VAL A 204 4.84 12.27 12.07
CA VAL A 204 5.26 11.87 10.71
C VAL A 204 4.16 11.02 10.08
N LEU A 205 3.60 11.50 8.96
CA LEU A 205 2.66 10.73 8.15
C LEU A 205 3.40 10.00 7.04
N PHE A 206 3.26 8.69 7.00
CA PHE A 206 3.80 7.84 5.94
C PHE A 206 2.70 7.53 4.92
N LYS A 207 2.96 7.85 3.66
CA LYS A 207 2.10 7.59 2.51
C LYS A 207 2.57 6.34 1.79
N PRO A 208 1.93 5.17 2.00
CA PRO A 208 2.45 3.89 1.52
C PRO A 208 2.63 3.78 0.02
N TYR A 209 1.68 4.31 -0.74
CA TYR A 209 1.76 4.24 -2.20
C TYR A 209 2.89 5.12 -2.75
N GLU A 210 3.03 6.36 -2.26
CA GLU A 210 4.13 7.24 -2.65
C GLU A 210 5.49 6.62 -2.29
N ILE A 211 5.64 6.08 -1.09
CA ILE A 211 6.87 5.39 -0.65
C ILE A 211 7.17 4.19 -1.57
N ALA A 212 6.15 3.38 -1.90
CA ALA A 212 6.33 2.24 -2.79
C ALA A 212 6.74 2.66 -4.20
N ALA A 213 6.22 3.76 -4.73
CA ALA A 213 6.58 4.30 -6.03
C ALA A 213 8.07 4.73 -6.06
N TRP A 214 8.53 5.48 -5.05
CA TRP A 214 9.93 5.83 -4.89
C TRP A 214 10.83 4.59 -4.70
N HIS A 215 10.37 3.63 -3.89
CA HIS A 215 11.13 2.40 -3.65
C HIS A 215 11.29 1.57 -4.94
N ALA A 216 10.24 1.47 -5.76
CA ALA A 216 10.32 0.81 -7.06
C ALA A 216 11.37 1.48 -7.96
N TYR A 217 11.32 2.82 -8.06
CA TYR A 217 12.28 3.60 -8.83
C TYR A 217 13.72 3.37 -8.37
N ILE A 218 13.99 3.49 -7.07
CA ILE A 218 15.34 3.33 -6.50
C ILE A 218 15.83 1.89 -6.70
N THR A 219 14.97 0.88 -6.46
CA THR A 219 15.31 -0.54 -6.63
C THR A 219 15.79 -0.83 -8.05
N VAL A 220 15.06 -0.35 -9.05
CA VAL A 220 15.44 -0.50 -10.46
C VAL A 220 16.72 0.26 -10.79
N LYS A 221 16.86 1.51 -10.30
CA LYS A 221 18.09 2.33 -10.53
C LYS A 221 19.34 1.70 -9.95
N MET A 222 19.23 1.00 -8.84
CA MET A 222 20.33 0.26 -8.22
C MET A 222 20.58 -1.11 -8.87
N GLY A 223 19.78 -1.52 -9.85
CA GLY A 223 19.88 -2.84 -10.49
C GLY A 223 19.51 -3.99 -9.57
N LEU A 224 18.71 -3.73 -8.51
CA LEU A 224 18.30 -4.72 -7.53
C LEU A 224 17.02 -5.44 -7.97
N ARG A 225 16.87 -6.68 -7.51
CA ARG A 225 15.68 -7.51 -7.74
C ARG A 225 15.56 -8.55 -6.63
N GLN A 226 14.43 -9.26 -6.59
CA GLN A 226 14.23 -10.36 -5.63
C GLN A 226 15.28 -11.45 -5.80
N GLY A 227 15.78 -11.96 -4.65
CA GLY A 227 16.72 -13.07 -4.62
C GLY A 227 16.05 -14.38 -5.05
N CYS A 228 16.65 -15.11 -6.00
CA CYS A 228 16.06 -16.33 -6.58
C CYS A 228 15.83 -17.45 -5.54
N SER A 229 16.66 -17.51 -4.49
CA SER A 229 16.48 -18.52 -3.42
C SER A 229 15.35 -18.17 -2.47
N SER A 230 15.11 -16.85 -2.23
CA SER A 230 14.04 -16.38 -1.35
C SER A 230 12.68 -16.40 -2.05
N TYR A 231 12.67 -16.17 -3.37
CA TYR A 231 11.50 -16.14 -4.23
C TYR A 231 11.71 -17.09 -5.42
N PRO A 232 11.68 -18.42 -5.19
CA PRO A 232 11.92 -19.40 -6.25
C PRO A 232 10.79 -19.34 -7.27
N LYS A 233 11.16 -19.46 -8.55
CA LYS A 233 10.17 -19.51 -9.63
C LYS A 233 9.40 -20.84 -9.59
N PRO A 234 8.10 -20.82 -9.95
CA PRO A 234 7.32 -22.06 -10.03
C PRO A 234 7.94 -23.02 -11.05
N LEU A 235 8.12 -24.28 -10.63
CA LEU A 235 8.64 -25.35 -11.49
C LEU A 235 7.63 -25.70 -12.59
N PHE A 236 6.35 -25.59 -12.28
CA PHE A 236 5.24 -25.89 -13.17
C PHE A 236 4.27 -24.69 -13.17
N PRO A 237 4.52 -23.67 -14.00
CA PRO A 237 3.59 -22.55 -14.09
C PRO A 237 2.23 -23.08 -14.59
N ILE A 238 1.15 -22.57 -14.00
CA ILE A 238 -0.20 -22.89 -14.43
C ILE A 238 -0.36 -22.35 -15.85
N SER A 239 -0.66 -23.23 -16.80
CA SER A 239 -1.05 -22.82 -18.17
C SER A 239 -2.40 -22.11 -18.13
N GLU A 240 -2.52 -21.03 -18.91
CA GLU A 240 -3.76 -20.28 -19.13
C GLU A 240 -4.89 -21.15 -19.67
#